data_66d932c8ca32951af675364d25386fa7
#
_entry.id   66d932c8ca32951af675364d25386fa7
#
_cell.length_a   1.000
_cell.length_b   1.000
_cell.length_c   1.000
_cell.angle_alpha   90.00
_cell.angle_beta   90.00
_cell.angle_gamma   90.00
#
_symmetry.space_group_name_H-M   'P 1'
#
loop_
_entity.id
_entity.type
_entity.pdbx_description
1 polymer ?
#
loop_
_entity_poly.entity_id
_entity_poly.type
_entity_poly.pdbx_seq_one_letter_code
_entity_poly.pdbx_strand_id
1 'polypeptide(L)' 'MPMPREIGQRLRELRGATPRENVAKACNISVSALSMYENGSRIPRDEIKIRIANYYKLSVQCIFFMNQWHV' A
#
# COMPACT_ATOMS: atom_id res chain seq x y z
N MET A 1 2.24 -11.56 -10.52
CA MET A 1 1.67 -10.57 -9.59
C MET A 1 1.74 -11.11 -8.17
N PRO A 2 2.18 -10.30 -7.20
CA PRO A 2 2.21 -10.76 -5.81
C PRO A 2 0.81 -11.02 -5.28
N MET A 3 0.72 -11.86 -4.28
CA MET A 3 -0.54 -12.14 -3.62
C MET A 3 -0.97 -10.94 -2.76
N PRO A 4 -2.28 -10.78 -2.50
CA PRO A 4 -2.76 -9.66 -1.67
C PRO A 4 -2.06 -9.55 -0.32
N ARG A 5 -1.77 -10.69 0.31
CA ARG A 5 -1.07 -10.71 1.60
C ARG A 5 0.34 -10.14 1.48
N GLU A 6 1.04 -10.46 0.40
CA GLU A 6 2.38 -9.93 0.16
C GLU A 6 2.37 -8.45 -0.08
N ILE A 7 1.40 -7.97 -0.86
CA ILE A 7 1.21 -6.54 -1.08
C ILE A 7 0.97 -5.83 0.26
N GLY A 8 0.10 -6.41 1.07
CA GLY A 8 -0.20 -5.84 2.39
C GLY A 8 1.03 -5.75 3.27
N GLN A 9 1.88 -6.76 3.23
CA GLN A 9 3.12 -6.77 4.01
C GLN A 9 4.06 -5.66 3.53
N ARG A 10 4.18 -5.47 2.22
CA ARG A 10 4.98 -4.38 1.65
C ARG A 10 4.50 -3.02 2.14
N LEU A 11 3.18 -2.83 2.16
CA LEU A 11 2.58 -1.58 2.62
C LEU A 11 2.88 -1.34 4.10
N ARG A 12 2.80 -2.38 4.92
CA ARG A 12 3.14 -2.25 6.34
C ARG A 12 4.61 -1.90 6.54
N GLU A 13 5.49 -2.51 5.77
CA GLU A 13 6.92 -2.21 5.84
C GLU A 13 7.20 -0.77 5.44
N LEU A 14 6.57 -0.29 4.37
CA LEU A 14 6.73 1.09 3.93
C LEU A 14 6.21 2.07 4.96
N ARG A 15 5.08 1.77 5.58
CA ARG A 15 4.50 2.64 6.59
C ARG A 15 5.37 2.69 7.86
N GLY A 16 5.96 1.57 8.23
CA GLY A 16 6.81 1.52 9.42
C GLY A 16 6.07 2.02 10.66
N ALA A 17 6.67 2.97 11.37
CA ALA A 17 6.11 3.52 12.59
C ALA A 17 5.11 4.66 12.35
N THR A 18 4.91 5.06 11.12
CA THR A 18 3.95 6.14 10.80
C THR A 18 2.53 5.68 11.11
N PRO A 19 1.74 6.47 11.85
CA PRO A 19 0.35 6.08 12.12
C PRO A 19 -0.47 5.92 10.84
N ARG A 20 -1.36 4.93 10.82
CA ARG A 20 -2.22 4.70 9.64
C ARG A 20 -3.02 5.93 9.27
N GLU A 21 -3.48 6.68 10.27
CA GLU A 21 -4.27 7.90 10.05
C GLU A 21 -3.53 8.90 9.17
N ASN A 22 -2.23 9.02 9.36
CA ASN A 22 -1.42 9.95 8.58
C ASN A 22 -1.34 9.51 7.11
N VAL A 23 -1.09 8.23 6.88
CA VAL A 23 -0.99 7.71 5.52
C VAL A 23 -2.35 7.76 4.82
N ALA A 24 -3.40 7.33 5.52
CA ALA A 24 -4.75 7.34 4.96
C ALA A 24 -5.17 8.75 4.54
N LYS A 25 -4.92 9.72 5.39
CA LYS A 25 -5.25 11.12 5.10
C LYS A 25 -4.48 11.61 3.88
N ALA A 26 -3.18 11.33 3.82
CA ALA A 26 -2.34 11.76 2.71
C ALA A 26 -2.77 11.12 1.39
N CYS A 27 -3.24 9.88 1.43
CA CYS A 27 -3.69 9.16 0.24
C CYS A 27 -5.19 9.37 -0.05
N ASN A 28 -5.88 10.13 0.79
CA ASN A 28 -7.30 10.41 0.67
C ASN A 28 -8.15 9.13 0.64
N ILE A 29 -7.87 8.26 1.60
CA ILE A 29 -8.62 7.02 1.81
C ILE A 29 -8.96 6.89 3.29
N SER A 30 -9.88 6.00 3.64
CA SER A 30 -10.21 5.76 5.04
C SER A 30 -9.15 4.89 5.71
N VAL A 31 -9.03 5.01 7.03
CA VAL A 31 -8.15 4.13 7.81
C VAL A 31 -8.58 2.68 7.64
N SER A 32 -9.89 2.42 7.60
CA SER A 32 -10.43 1.09 7.36
C SER A 32 -9.96 0.50 6.04
N ALA A 33 -9.99 1.30 4.97
CA ALA A 33 -9.54 0.84 3.67
C ALA A 33 -8.07 0.51 3.69
N LEU A 34 -7.25 1.40 4.27
CA LEU A 34 -5.81 1.16 4.38
C LEU A 34 -5.53 -0.12 5.17
N SER A 35 -6.25 -0.32 6.26
CA SER A 35 -6.12 -1.51 7.08
C SER A 35 -6.39 -2.78 6.27
N MET A 36 -7.44 -2.76 5.45
CA MET A 36 -7.77 -3.90 4.60
C MET A 36 -6.71 -4.18 3.54
N TYR A 37 -6.13 -3.14 2.98
CA TYR A 37 -5.03 -3.30 2.03
C TYR A 37 -3.80 -3.90 2.72
N GLU A 38 -3.49 -3.44 3.90
CA GLU A 38 -2.31 -3.91 4.65
C GLU A 38 -2.46 -5.34 5.14
N ASN A 39 -3.67 -5.79 5.44
CA ASN A 39 -3.86 -7.16 5.90
C ASN A 39 -4.21 -8.15 4.78
N GLY A 40 -4.27 -7.66 3.54
CA GLY A 40 -4.51 -8.52 2.39
C GLY A 40 -5.96 -8.88 2.13
N SER A 41 -6.91 -8.28 2.85
CA SER A 41 -8.34 -8.51 2.64
C SER A 41 -8.84 -7.90 1.35
N ARG A 42 -8.12 -6.92 0.83
CA ARG A 42 -8.55 -6.14 -0.32
C ARG A 42 -7.37 -5.63 -1.12
N ILE A 43 -7.55 -5.56 -2.46
CA ILE A 43 -6.57 -4.94 -3.35
C ILE A 43 -7.09 -3.56 -3.71
N PRO A 44 -6.29 -2.49 -3.57
CA PRO A 44 -6.75 -1.17 -3.96
C PRO A 44 -6.97 -1.07 -5.46
N ARG A 45 -7.92 -0.23 -5.86
CA ARG A 45 -8.15 0.10 -7.27
C ARG A 45 -6.96 0.86 -7.82
N ASP A 46 -6.87 0.94 -9.15
CA ASP A 46 -5.72 1.53 -9.81
C ASP A 46 -5.43 2.94 -9.35
N GLU A 47 -6.45 3.79 -9.22
CA GLU A 47 -6.23 5.17 -8.77
C GLU A 47 -5.70 5.23 -7.34
N ILE A 48 -6.13 4.31 -6.49
CA ILE A 48 -5.64 4.25 -5.10
C ILE A 48 -4.19 3.75 -5.09
N LYS A 49 -3.87 2.77 -5.93
CA LYS A 49 -2.50 2.30 -6.09
C LYS A 49 -1.56 3.45 -6.45
N ILE A 50 -2.00 4.32 -7.36
CA ILE A 50 -1.22 5.48 -7.78
C ILE A 50 -1.00 6.44 -6.61
N ARG A 51 -2.03 6.71 -5.83
CA ARG A 51 -1.92 7.60 -4.67
C ARG A 51 -0.93 7.06 -3.63
N ILE A 52 -1.04 5.77 -3.34
CA ILE A 52 -0.16 5.13 -2.37
C ILE A 52 1.28 5.14 -2.87
N ALA A 53 1.49 4.79 -4.13
CA ALA A 53 2.82 4.78 -4.72
C ALA A 53 3.44 6.17 -4.70
N ASN A 54 2.66 7.19 -5.04
CA ASN A 54 3.13 8.58 -5.01
C ASN A 54 3.52 9.00 -3.59
N TYR A 55 2.72 8.61 -2.61
CA TYR A 55 3.01 8.94 -1.22
C TYR A 55 4.36 8.34 -0.78
N TYR A 56 4.62 7.09 -1.12
CA TYR A 56 5.87 6.41 -0.77
C TYR A 56 6.99 6.68 -1.75
N LYS A 57 6.73 7.44 -2.83
CA LYS A 57 7.72 7.80 -3.86
C LYS A 57 8.33 6.58 -4.53
N LEU A 58 7.47 5.59 -4.79
CA LEU A 58 7.82 4.38 -5.52
C LEU A 58 6.88 4.22 -6.71
N SER A 59 7.25 3.33 -7.65
CA SER A 59 6.35 3.05 -8.76
C SER A 59 5.25 2.10 -8.34
N VAL A 60 4.11 2.19 -9.01
CA VAL A 60 3.02 1.23 -8.83
C VAL A 60 3.51 -0.18 -9.10
N GLN A 61 4.33 -0.34 -10.12
CA GLN A 61 4.88 -1.64 -10.47
C GLN A 61 5.70 -2.24 -9.33
N CYS A 62 6.53 -1.43 -8.70
CA CYS A 62 7.38 -1.88 -7.60
C CYS A 62 6.57 -2.44 -6.44
N ILE A 63 5.52 -1.73 -6.04
CA ILE A 63 4.74 -2.12 -4.87
C ILE A 63 3.77 -3.25 -5.19
N PHE A 64 3.06 -3.15 -6.33
CA PHE A 64 1.87 -3.98 -6.56
C PHE A 64 2.06 -5.10 -7.59
N PHE A 65 3.09 -5.05 -8.39
CA PHE A 65 3.22 -6.01 -9.50
C PHE A 65 4.50 -6.82 -9.52
N MET A 66 5.60 -6.31 -8.99
CA MET A 66 6.85 -7.05 -9.00
C MET A 66 6.82 -8.16 -7.97
N ASN A 67 7.34 -9.34 -8.35
CA ASN A 67 7.40 -10.48 -7.43
C ASN A 67 8.48 -10.33 -6.37
N GLN A 68 9.56 -9.64 -6.71
CA GLN A 68 10.65 -9.40 -5.75
C GLN A 68 10.50 -8.02 -5.13
N TRP A 69 10.77 -7.97 -3.84
CA TRP A 69 10.59 -6.75 -3.05
C TRP A 69 11.92 -6.33 -2.44
N HIS A 70 12.42 -5.18 -2.88
CA HIS A 70 13.66 -4.60 -2.39
C HIS A 70 13.41 -3.14 -2.07
N VAL A 71 13.43 -2.79 -0.79
CA VAL A 71 13.28 -1.41 -0.34
C VAL A 71 14.41 -1.05 0.61
#